data_52c79d9b32072e6db2c3374b63439202
#
_entry.id   52c79d9b32072e6db2c3374b63439202
#
_cell.length_a   1.000
_cell.length_b   1.000
_cell.length_c   1.000
_cell.angle_alpha   90.00
_cell.angle_beta   90.00
_cell.angle_gamma   90.00
#
_symmetry.space_group_name_H-M   'P 1'
#
loop_
_entity.id
_entity.type
_entity.pdbx_description
1 polymer ?
#
loop_
_entity_poly.entity_id
_entity_poly.type
_entity_poly.pdbx_seq_one_letter_code
_entity_poly.pdbx_strand_id
1 'polypeptide(L)'
;MARYEIDTDDNKVVQIKVIGVGGGGGNAVNRMVKCNIQDVEFVAINTDRPALAKSAASHKIEIGEKATKGRGAGAKPEVGTRAAEESREAITDAVTGAEMVFITAGMGGGTGTGAAPIVADIAMNEVGALTVAVVTKPFTFEGRKRKKSAEEGIKTLSDCVDTMIVIPNDKLLDIAEKKTTMLEAFAIADGVLSQGTQGITDLITVPGIINLDFADVKTIMKQAGTAMMGCLLYTSPSPRDPKT
;
A
#
# COMPACT_ATOMS: atom_id res chain seq x y z
N MET A 1 9.90 14.30 -48.54
CA MET A 1 9.31 13.37 -47.58
C MET A 1 9.99 13.63 -46.27
N ALA A 2 9.28 14.21 -45.28
CA ALA A 2 9.81 14.41 -43.95
C ALA A 2 9.90 13.03 -43.26
N ARG A 3 11.11 12.62 -42.91
CA ARG A 3 11.33 11.49 -42.00
C ARG A 3 10.94 11.97 -40.59
N TYR A 4 9.88 11.44 -40.05
CA TYR A 4 9.62 11.52 -38.60
C TYR A 4 10.58 10.52 -37.94
N GLU A 5 11.62 11.01 -37.31
CA GLU A 5 12.39 10.24 -36.34
C GLU A 5 11.52 10.18 -35.09
N ILE A 6 11.09 8.97 -34.76
CA ILE A 6 10.46 8.69 -33.45
C ILE A 6 11.62 8.77 -32.46
N ASP A 7 11.60 9.80 -31.62
CA ASP A 7 12.53 9.92 -30.52
C ASP A 7 12.30 8.74 -29.58
N THR A 8 13.21 7.77 -29.58
CA THR A 8 13.12 6.54 -28.77
C THR A 8 13.52 6.80 -27.32
N ASP A 9 13.77 8.05 -26.92
CA ASP A 9 14.13 8.44 -25.55
C ASP A 9 12.91 8.62 -24.61
N ASP A 10 11.67 8.52 -25.12
CA ASP A 10 10.44 8.72 -24.34
C ASP A 10 9.89 7.45 -23.68
N ASN A 11 10.64 6.35 -23.62
CA ASN A 11 10.30 5.18 -22.84
C ASN A 11 10.74 5.33 -21.36
N LYS A 12 10.47 6.47 -20.75
CA LYS A 12 10.60 6.63 -19.29
C LYS A 12 9.52 5.78 -18.63
N VAL A 13 9.90 4.59 -18.21
CA VAL A 13 9.06 3.76 -17.32
C VAL A 13 8.77 4.57 -16.05
N VAL A 14 7.51 4.80 -15.77
CA VAL A 14 7.06 5.50 -14.54
C VAL A 14 7.65 4.82 -13.32
N GLN A 15 8.33 5.57 -12.47
CA GLN A 15 8.96 5.03 -11.27
C GLN A 15 7.91 4.86 -10.16
N ILE A 16 7.40 3.65 -10.03
CA ILE A 16 6.39 3.28 -9.03
C ILE A 16 7.07 2.59 -7.85
N LYS A 17 6.84 3.10 -6.63
CA LYS A 17 7.29 2.45 -5.40
C LYS A 17 6.11 2.00 -4.54
N VAL A 18 6.17 0.79 -4.02
CA VAL A 18 5.20 0.25 -3.07
C VAL A 18 5.86 0.08 -1.72
N ILE A 19 5.37 0.82 -0.74
CA ILE A 19 5.94 0.90 0.60
C ILE A 19 5.02 0.18 1.58
N GLY A 20 5.48 -0.93 2.11
CA GLY A 20 4.80 -1.68 3.16
C GLY A 20 5.21 -1.18 4.55
N VAL A 21 4.29 -0.55 5.29
CA VAL A 21 4.56 0.01 6.61
C VAL A 21 4.03 -0.88 7.72
N GLY A 22 4.94 -1.31 8.61
CA GLY A 22 4.63 -2.19 9.72
C GLY A 22 4.37 -3.65 9.31
N GLY A 23 3.84 -4.45 10.24
CA GLY A 23 3.64 -5.89 10.00
C GLY A 23 2.64 -6.21 8.89
N GLY A 24 1.46 -5.58 8.90
CA GLY A 24 0.44 -5.80 7.87
C GLY A 24 0.90 -5.34 6.48
N GLY A 25 1.48 -4.13 6.39
CA GLY A 25 2.04 -3.63 5.13
C GLY A 25 3.18 -4.51 4.60
N GLY A 26 4.08 -4.96 5.48
CA GLY A 26 5.16 -5.87 5.12
C GLY A 26 4.65 -7.23 4.59
N ASN A 27 3.59 -7.77 5.17
CA ASN A 27 2.96 -9.01 4.68
C ASN A 27 2.33 -8.82 3.30
N ALA A 28 1.64 -7.69 3.09
CA ALA A 28 1.07 -7.36 1.79
C ALA A 28 2.18 -7.24 0.71
N VAL A 29 3.27 -6.53 1.01
CA VAL A 29 4.44 -6.44 0.11
C VAL A 29 5.03 -7.82 -0.17
N ASN A 30 5.21 -8.67 0.83
CA ASN A 30 5.71 -10.03 0.63
C ASN A 30 4.83 -10.84 -0.33
N ARG A 31 3.53 -10.61 -0.30
CA ARG A 31 2.58 -11.25 -1.21
C ARG A 31 2.69 -10.69 -2.62
N MET A 32 2.79 -9.36 -2.77
CA MET A 32 2.96 -8.69 -4.05
C MET A 32 4.23 -9.14 -4.77
N VAL A 33 5.35 -9.25 -4.04
CA VAL A 33 6.61 -9.79 -4.58
C VAL A 33 6.44 -11.22 -5.08
N LYS A 34 5.69 -12.08 -4.35
CA LYS A 34 5.40 -13.44 -4.80
C LYS A 34 4.50 -13.51 -6.03
N CYS A 35 3.61 -12.54 -6.22
CA CYS A 35 2.78 -12.41 -7.41
C CYS A 35 3.55 -11.85 -8.61
N ASN A 36 4.84 -11.51 -8.43
CA ASN A 36 5.75 -11.03 -9.49
C ASN A 36 5.21 -9.81 -10.24
N ILE A 37 4.69 -8.82 -9.49
CA ILE A 37 4.27 -7.54 -10.08
C ILE A 37 5.51 -6.86 -10.68
N GLN A 38 5.45 -6.54 -11.97
CA GLN A 38 6.56 -5.96 -12.73
C GLN A 38 6.60 -4.43 -12.59
N ASP A 39 7.75 -3.85 -12.90
CA ASP A 39 7.97 -2.40 -13.00
C ASP A 39 7.66 -1.61 -11.71
N VAL A 40 7.79 -2.28 -10.55
CA VAL A 40 7.54 -1.72 -9.23
C VAL A 40 8.68 -2.02 -8.28
N GLU A 41 9.14 -1.00 -7.58
CA GLU A 41 10.11 -1.14 -6.50
C GLU A 41 9.40 -1.36 -5.16
N PHE A 42 9.77 -2.42 -4.45
CA PHE A 42 9.18 -2.76 -3.15
C PHE A 42 10.07 -2.33 -2.00
N VAL A 43 9.48 -1.54 -1.08
CA VAL A 43 10.14 -1.08 0.15
C VAL A 43 9.38 -1.59 1.36
N ALA A 44 10.06 -2.18 2.33
CA ALA A 44 9.47 -2.56 3.62
C ALA A 44 10.02 -1.68 4.73
N ILE A 45 9.13 -1.03 5.47
CA ILE A 45 9.46 -0.16 6.60
C ILE A 45 8.88 -0.76 7.88
N ASN A 46 9.71 -1.02 8.89
CA ASN A 46 9.22 -1.57 10.15
C ASN A 46 10.11 -1.16 11.34
N THR A 47 9.52 -1.15 12.54
CA THR A 47 10.19 -1.01 13.83
C THR A 47 10.60 -2.36 14.44
N ASP A 48 10.16 -3.47 13.84
CA ASP A 48 10.43 -4.85 14.26
C ASP A 48 11.48 -5.46 13.33
N ARG A 49 12.72 -5.56 13.81
CA ARG A 49 13.87 -6.08 13.06
C ARG A 49 13.68 -7.54 12.64
N PRO A 50 13.24 -8.47 13.49
CA PRO A 50 12.93 -9.84 13.11
C PRO A 50 11.89 -9.96 11.98
N ALA A 51 10.83 -9.15 12.02
CA ALA A 51 9.80 -9.13 10.98
C ALA A 51 10.37 -8.57 9.66
N LEU A 52 11.16 -7.50 9.74
CA LEU A 52 11.80 -6.87 8.59
C LEU A 52 12.82 -7.80 7.90
N ALA A 53 13.57 -8.57 8.68
CA ALA A 53 14.54 -9.56 8.15
C ALA A 53 13.87 -10.61 7.25
N LYS A 54 12.61 -10.98 7.54
CA LYS A 54 11.82 -11.95 6.77
C LYS A 54 11.14 -11.35 5.54
N SER A 55 11.22 -10.02 5.36
CA SER A 55 10.60 -9.36 4.20
C SER A 55 11.25 -9.80 2.90
N ALA A 56 10.43 -9.95 1.85
CA ALA A 56 10.87 -10.22 0.48
C ALA A 56 11.11 -8.92 -0.32
N ALA A 57 10.86 -7.74 0.28
CA ALA A 57 11.11 -6.46 -0.37
C ALA A 57 12.58 -6.28 -0.75
N SER A 58 12.83 -5.61 -1.89
CA SER A 58 14.17 -5.26 -2.37
C SER A 58 14.88 -4.31 -1.40
N HIS A 59 14.14 -3.35 -0.85
CA HIS A 59 14.64 -2.40 0.14
C HIS A 59 13.96 -2.59 1.49
N LYS A 60 14.75 -2.57 2.56
CA LYS A 60 14.28 -2.80 3.93
C LYS A 60 14.81 -1.71 4.83
N ILE A 61 13.92 -0.99 5.50
CA ILE A 61 14.25 0.14 6.36
C ILE A 61 13.77 -0.16 7.77
N GLU A 62 14.70 -0.31 8.69
CA GLU A 62 14.40 -0.30 10.11
C GLU A 62 14.28 1.13 10.58
N ILE A 63 13.11 1.48 11.14
CA ILE A 63 12.85 2.82 11.67
C ILE A 63 12.84 2.83 13.19
N GLY A 64 13.32 3.94 13.77
CA GLY A 64 13.26 4.19 15.19
C GLY A 64 14.14 3.27 16.02
N GLU A 65 15.41 3.11 15.65
CA GLU A 65 16.34 2.26 16.36
C GLU A 65 16.49 2.69 17.83
N LYS A 66 16.55 4.01 18.12
CA LYS A 66 16.61 4.53 19.49
C LYS A 66 15.27 4.37 20.21
N ALA A 67 14.16 4.63 19.49
CA ALA A 67 12.81 4.59 20.07
C ALA A 67 12.34 3.17 20.42
N THR A 68 12.71 2.14 19.63
CA THR A 68 12.16 0.79 19.73
C THR A 68 13.19 -0.31 19.97
N LYS A 69 14.47 -0.04 19.70
CA LYS A 69 15.57 -1.01 19.76
C LYS A 69 15.29 -2.27 18.92
N GLY A 70 14.56 -2.11 17.79
CA GLY A 70 14.19 -3.20 16.90
C GLY A 70 13.12 -4.15 17.44
N ARG A 71 12.40 -3.78 18.52
CA ARG A 71 11.41 -4.64 19.20
C ARG A 71 9.96 -4.31 18.85
N GLY A 72 9.75 -3.44 17.86
CA GLY A 72 8.43 -2.99 17.45
C GLY A 72 7.87 -1.84 18.30
N ALA A 73 6.77 -1.24 17.86
CA ALA A 73 6.14 -0.08 18.50
C ALA A 73 5.16 -0.46 19.63
N GLY A 74 4.98 -1.73 19.97
CA GLY A 74 4.14 -2.19 21.08
C GLY A 74 2.68 -1.77 20.98
N ALA A 75 2.09 -1.74 19.79
CA ALA A 75 0.73 -1.29 19.49
C ALA A 75 0.44 0.16 19.93
N LYS A 76 1.44 1.03 19.98
CA LYS A 76 1.35 2.45 20.32
C LYS A 76 1.69 3.29 19.08
N PRO A 77 0.71 3.96 18.44
CA PRO A 77 0.94 4.77 17.24
C PRO A 77 1.96 5.88 17.45
N GLU A 78 1.95 6.53 18.63
CA GLU A 78 2.89 7.59 18.98
C GLU A 78 4.36 7.13 19.01
N VAL A 79 4.60 5.84 19.26
CA VAL A 79 5.94 5.24 19.14
C VAL A 79 6.29 5.04 17.66
N GLY A 80 5.32 4.62 16.85
CA GLY A 80 5.48 4.50 15.39
C GLY A 80 5.79 5.84 14.73
N THR A 81 5.08 6.89 15.10
CA THR A 81 5.33 8.26 14.61
C THR A 81 6.73 8.73 14.96
N ARG A 82 7.13 8.61 16.24
CA ARG A 82 8.50 8.98 16.67
C ARG A 82 9.58 8.16 15.96
N ALA A 83 9.31 6.87 15.72
CA ALA A 83 10.24 6.00 14.99
C ALA A 83 10.42 6.45 13.53
N ALA A 84 9.34 6.87 12.87
CA ALA A 84 9.40 7.38 11.51
C ALA A 84 10.12 8.74 11.45
N GLU A 85 9.83 9.65 12.37
CA GLU A 85 10.52 10.95 12.46
C GLU A 85 12.03 10.79 12.74
N GLU A 86 12.42 9.84 13.61
CA GLU A 86 13.83 9.54 13.87
C GLU A 86 14.57 9.09 12.61
N SER A 87 13.87 8.43 11.71
CA SER A 87 14.43 7.84 10.49
C SER A 87 13.98 8.55 9.21
N ARG A 88 13.57 9.83 9.32
CA ARG A 88 12.98 10.60 8.22
C ARG A 88 13.90 10.65 7.00
N GLU A 89 15.19 10.88 7.19
CA GLU A 89 16.20 10.92 6.12
C GLU A 89 16.26 9.59 5.34
N ALA A 90 16.32 8.46 6.03
CA ALA A 90 16.35 7.13 5.40
C ALA A 90 15.05 6.82 4.62
N ILE A 91 13.90 7.33 5.10
CA ILE A 91 12.63 7.21 4.39
C ILE A 91 12.64 8.10 3.14
N THR A 92 13.11 9.35 3.25
CA THR A 92 13.21 10.29 2.12
C THR A 92 14.11 9.73 1.02
N ASP A 93 15.27 9.18 1.36
CA ASP A 93 16.18 8.55 0.40
C ASP A 93 15.50 7.39 -0.34
N ALA A 94 14.76 6.55 0.37
CA ALA A 94 14.07 5.41 -0.22
C ALA A 94 12.90 5.82 -1.14
N VAL A 95 12.27 6.95 -0.88
CA VAL A 95 11.13 7.45 -1.68
C VAL A 95 11.59 8.31 -2.84
N THR A 96 12.78 8.90 -2.74
CA THR A 96 13.34 9.79 -3.76
C THR A 96 13.35 9.13 -5.14
N GLY A 97 13.01 9.93 -6.17
CA GLY A 97 12.93 9.50 -7.56
C GLY A 97 11.62 8.78 -7.93
N ALA A 98 10.72 8.53 -6.98
CA ALA A 98 9.41 8.00 -7.29
C ALA A 98 8.50 9.06 -7.92
N GLU A 99 7.78 8.70 -8.98
CA GLU A 99 6.70 9.50 -9.57
C GLU A 99 5.36 9.15 -8.93
N MET A 100 5.22 7.89 -8.48
CA MET A 100 4.06 7.39 -7.76
C MET A 100 4.47 6.51 -6.58
N VAL A 101 3.80 6.70 -5.44
CA VAL A 101 4.04 5.95 -4.21
C VAL A 101 2.75 5.33 -3.72
N PHE A 102 2.73 4.02 -3.60
CA PHE A 102 1.71 3.30 -2.86
C PHE A 102 2.16 3.05 -1.43
N ILE A 103 1.32 3.41 -0.47
CA ILE A 103 1.56 3.12 0.95
C ILE A 103 0.55 2.07 1.39
N THR A 104 1.04 0.89 1.77
CA THR A 104 0.18 -0.17 2.28
C THR A 104 0.44 -0.41 3.76
N ALA A 105 -0.64 -0.43 4.56
CA ALA A 105 -0.54 -0.62 6.00
C ALA A 105 -1.80 -1.25 6.59
N GLY A 106 -1.60 -2.06 7.64
CA GLY A 106 -2.69 -2.45 8.54
C GLY A 106 -2.85 -1.41 9.65
N MET A 107 -3.99 -0.72 9.67
CA MET A 107 -4.28 0.30 10.67
C MET A 107 -4.74 -0.32 12.00
N GLY A 108 -4.49 0.39 13.09
CA GLY A 108 -4.84 -0.06 14.46
C GLY A 108 -3.66 -0.63 15.25
N GLY A 109 -2.53 -0.89 14.58
CA GLY A 109 -1.26 -1.25 15.22
C GLY A 109 -0.44 -0.02 15.62
N GLY A 110 0.80 -0.23 16.03
CA GLY A 110 1.71 0.87 16.38
C GLY A 110 2.42 1.43 15.17
N THR A 111 3.22 0.60 14.47
CA THR A 111 4.07 1.04 13.37
C THR A 111 3.25 1.50 12.17
N GLY A 112 2.32 0.67 11.65
CA GLY A 112 1.52 1.02 10.48
C GLY A 112 0.71 2.29 10.69
N THR A 113 0.03 2.40 11.84
CA THR A 113 -0.83 3.55 12.16
C THR A 113 -0.04 4.85 12.37
N GLY A 114 1.13 4.75 13.03
CA GLY A 114 1.91 5.94 13.39
C GLY A 114 2.90 6.37 12.31
N ALA A 115 3.52 5.42 11.60
CA ALA A 115 4.55 5.74 10.61
C ALA A 115 3.98 6.02 9.21
N ALA A 116 2.85 5.40 8.81
CA ALA A 116 2.30 5.61 7.47
C ALA A 116 2.00 7.07 7.14
N PRO A 117 1.43 7.90 8.05
CA PRO A 117 1.23 9.33 7.77
C PRO A 117 2.55 10.09 7.50
N ILE A 118 3.63 9.76 8.23
CA ILE A 118 4.94 10.40 8.03
C ILE A 118 5.55 9.99 6.68
N VAL A 119 5.46 8.72 6.33
CA VAL A 119 5.91 8.22 5.02
C VAL A 119 5.12 8.90 3.89
N ALA A 120 3.82 9.08 4.08
CA ALA A 120 2.94 9.77 3.13
C ALA A 120 3.30 11.25 2.97
N ASP A 121 3.53 11.94 4.09
CA ASP A 121 3.95 13.34 4.10
C ASP A 121 5.26 13.54 3.31
N ILE A 122 6.25 12.68 3.55
CA ILE A 122 7.52 12.70 2.80
C ILE A 122 7.28 12.48 1.31
N ALA A 123 6.50 11.46 0.94
CA ALA A 123 6.24 11.13 -0.45
C ALA A 123 5.53 12.28 -1.19
N MET A 124 4.49 12.85 -0.58
CA MET A 124 3.66 13.87 -1.19
C MET A 124 4.33 15.25 -1.17
N ASN A 125 4.87 15.67 -0.02
CA ASN A 125 5.30 17.06 0.19
C ASN A 125 6.81 17.29 -0.04
N GLU A 126 7.67 16.29 0.22
CA GLU A 126 9.12 16.46 0.00
C GLU A 126 9.54 15.96 -1.39
N VAL A 127 9.01 14.81 -1.82
CA VAL A 127 9.36 14.21 -3.12
C VAL A 127 8.42 14.68 -4.23
N GLY A 128 7.17 15.00 -3.92
CA GLY A 128 6.17 15.45 -4.89
C GLY A 128 5.57 14.30 -5.72
N ALA A 129 5.67 13.07 -5.23
CA ALA A 129 5.11 11.89 -5.87
C ALA A 129 3.59 11.84 -5.70
N LEU A 130 2.88 11.30 -6.70
CA LEU A 130 1.46 10.94 -6.54
C LEU A 130 1.34 9.87 -5.45
N THR A 131 0.70 10.21 -4.32
CA THR A 131 0.69 9.35 -3.14
C THR A 131 -0.66 8.71 -2.92
N VAL A 132 -0.71 7.38 -2.98
CA VAL A 132 -1.92 6.58 -2.81
C VAL A 132 -1.78 5.65 -1.61
N ALA A 133 -2.69 5.75 -0.64
CA ALA A 133 -2.73 4.83 0.48
C ALA A 133 -3.77 3.73 0.26
N VAL A 134 -3.35 2.47 0.46
CA VAL A 134 -4.24 1.30 0.47
C VAL A 134 -4.10 0.64 1.84
N VAL A 135 -5.10 0.82 2.70
CA VAL A 135 -5.00 0.43 4.11
C VAL A 135 -6.19 -0.40 4.57
N THR A 136 -5.98 -1.25 5.57
CA THR A 136 -7.04 -2.05 6.17
C THR A 136 -7.48 -1.51 7.52
N LYS A 137 -8.80 -1.58 7.82
CA LYS A 137 -9.32 -1.47 9.18
C LYS A 137 -9.27 -2.84 9.87
N PRO A 138 -8.93 -2.90 11.17
CA PRO A 138 -8.85 -4.15 11.90
C PRO A 138 -10.19 -4.87 11.96
N PHE A 139 -10.14 -6.19 12.13
CA PHE A 139 -11.32 -7.01 12.42
C PHE A 139 -11.92 -6.62 13.78
N THR A 140 -13.22 -6.80 13.94
CA THR A 140 -13.94 -6.53 15.21
C THR A 140 -13.36 -7.36 16.36
N PHE A 141 -12.92 -8.61 16.11
CA PHE A 141 -12.32 -9.46 17.14
C PHE A 141 -10.94 -8.98 17.63
N GLU A 142 -10.27 -8.08 16.91
CA GLU A 142 -9.00 -7.48 17.36
C GLU A 142 -9.20 -6.45 18.50
N GLY A 143 -10.42 -6.05 18.75
CA GLY A 143 -10.83 -5.27 19.88
C GLY A 143 -10.98 -3.77 19.63
N ARG A 144 -11.76 -3.12 20.51
CA ARG A 144 -12.15 -1.71 20.38
C ARG A 144 -10.98 -0.73 20.38
N LYS A 145 -9.90 -1.04 21.10
CA LYS A 145 -8.71 -0.18 21.17
C LYS A 145 -8.05 -0.06 19.80
N ARG A 146 -7.88 -1.19 19.09
CA ARG A 146 -7.32 -1.19 17.72
C ARG A 146 -8.22 -0.47 16.74
N LYS A 147 -9.54 -0.66 16.84
CA LYS A 147 -10.51 0.03 15.98
C LYS A 147 -10.42 1.54 16.12
N LYS A 148 -10.42 2.05 17.38
CA LYS A 148 -10.28 3.49 17.66
C LYS A 148 -8.96 4.05 17.11
N SER A 149 -7.85 3.36 17.41
CA SER A 149 -6.53 3.73 16.91
C SER A 149 -6.47 3.75 15.36
N ALA A 150 -7.14 2.80 14.70
CA ALA A 150 -7.24 2.78 13.24
C ALA A 150 -8.01 3.97 12.68
N GLU A 151 -9.13 4.32 13.31
CA GLU A 151 -9.96 5.46 12.89
C GLU A 151 -9.20 6.79 13.00
N GLU A 152 -8.48 7.00 14.12
CA GLU A 152 -7.63 8.17 14.32
C GLU A 152 -6.48 8.21 13.29
N GLY A 153 -5.78 7.09 13.09
CA GLY A 153 -4.68 7.01 12.13
C GLY A 153 -5.11 7.18 10.67
N ILE A 154 -6.27 6.65 10.28
CA ILE A 154 -6.84 6.84 8.94
C ILE A 154 -7.14 8.32 8.70
N LYS A 155 -7.70 9.02 9.70
CA LYS A 155 -7.96 10.46 9.59
C LYS A 155 -6.66 11.24 9.35
N THR A 156 -5.62 10.97 10.14
CA THR A 156 -4.33 11.63 9.97
C THR A 156 -3.68 11.31 8.61
N LEU A 157 -3.77 10.05 8.19
CA LEU A 157 -3.22 9.62 6.89
C LEU A 157 -3.95 10.26 5.70
N SER A 158 -5.27 10.46 5.82
CA SER A 158 -6.11 11.08 4.79
C SER A 158 -5.68 12.50 4.43
N ASP A 159 -5.11 13.22 5.40
CA ASP A 159 -4.61 14.58 5.19
C ASP A 159 -3.22 14.63 4.51
N CYS A 160 -2.57 13.47 4.37
CA CYS A 160 -1.21 13.33 3.86
C CYS A 160 -1.12 12.54 2.53
N VAL A 161 -2.25 12.22 1.89
CA VAL A 161 -2.28 11.45 0.64
C VAL A 161 -3.21 12.08 -0.39
N ASP A 162 -2.92 11.86 -1.68
CA ASP A 162 -3.80 12.30 -2.77
C ASP A 162 -5.08 11.44 -2.84
N THR A 163 -4.91 10.13 -2.69
CA THR A 163 -6.02 9.16 -2.74
C THR A 163 -5.86 8.12 -1.65
N MET A 164 -6.95 7.78 -0.99
CA MET A 164 -6.97 6.75 0.04
C MET A 164 -8.04 5.69 -0.20
N ILE A 165 -7.64 4.43 -0.21
CA ILE A 165 -8.53 3.26 -0.26
C ILE A 165 -8.50 2.59 1.11
N VAL A 166 -9.66 2.50 1.74
CA VAL A 166 -9.82 1.87 3.06
C VAL A 166 -10.61 0.59 2.94
N ILE A 167 -10.01 -0.52 3.33
CA ILE A 167 -10.61 -1.86 3.27
C ILE A 167 -11.04 -2.28 4.67
N PRO A 168 -12.35 -2.37 4.97
CA PRO A 168 -12.81 -2.88 6.25
C PRO A 168 -12.65 -4.41 6.30
N ASN A 169 -11.74 -4.93 7.14
CA ASN A 169 -11.48 -6.37 7.23
C ASN A 169 -12.75 -7.18 7.57
N ASP A 170 -13.66 -6.63 8.37
CA ASP A 170 -14.93 -7.30 8.70
C ASP A 170 -15.75 -7.68 7.45
N LYS A 171 -15.68 -6.87 6.38
CA LYS A 171 -16.37 -7.17 5.11
C LYS A 171 -15.77 -8.37 4.37
N LEU A 172 -14.51 -8.69 4.64
CA LEU A 172 -13.86 -9.86 4.05
C LEU A 172 -14.35 -11.17 4.69
N LEU A 173 -14.88 -11.11 5.92
CA LEU A 173 -15.50 -12.26 6.56
C LEU A 173 -16.87 -12.61 5.95
N ASP A 174 -17.55 -11.64 5.34
CA ASP A 174 -18.85 -11.86 4.68
C ASP A 174 -18.69 -12.76 3.44
N ILE A 175 -17.51 -12.74 2.80
CA ILE A 175 -17.16 -13.54 1.61
C ILE A 175 -16.30 -14.78 1.94
N ALA A 176 -15.81 -14.88 3.18
CA ALA A 176 -15.00 -15.98 3.64
C ALA A 176 -15.86 -17.23 3.93
N GLU A 177 -15.27 -18.41 3.80
CA GLU A 177 -15.94 -19.65 4.15
C GLU A 177 -16.22 -19.72 5.67
N LYS A 178 -17.33 -20.36 6.07
CA LYS A 178 -17.74 -20.48 7.49
C LYS A 178 -16.70 -21.13 8.42
N LYS A 179 -15.72 -21.82 7.86
CA LYS A 179 -14.64 -22.49 8.62
C LYS A 179 -13.30 -21.75 8.53
N THR A 180 -13.26 -20.52 8.03
CA THR A 180 -12.05 -19.74 7.89
C THR A 180 -11.39 -19.49 9.24
N THR A 181 -10.14 -19.86 9.36
CA THR A 181 -9.31 -19.60 10.55
C THR A 181 -8.88 -18.13 10.62
N MET A 182 -8.45 -17.68 11.80
CA MET A 182 -7.91 -16.30 11.94
C MET A 182 -6.71 -16.03 10.99
N LEU A 183 -5.82 -17.01 10.82
CA LEU A 183 -4.67 -16.87 9.92
C LEU A 183 -5.10 -16.70 8.46
N GLU A 184 -6.09 -17.47 8.04
CA GLU A 184 -6.66 -17.35 6.69
C GLU A 184 -7.37 -16.01 6.50
N ALA A 185 -8.10 -15.50 7.51
CA ALA A 185 -8.73 -14.20 7.46
C ALA A 185 -7.69 -13.07 7.25
N PHE A 186 -6.56 -13.10 7.97
CA PHE A 186 -5.47 -12.15 7.73
C PHE A 186 -4.83 -12.34 6.34
N ALA A 187 -4.67 -13.57 5.87
CA ALA A 187 -4.16 -13.83 4.53
C ALA A 187 -5.10 -13.30 3.43
N ILE A 188 -6.41 -13.33 3.64
CA ILE A 188 -7.39 -12.71 2.74
C ILE A 188 -7.20 -11.17 2.75
N ALA A 189 -7.06 -10.55 3.92
CA ALA A 189 -6.82 -9.12 4.03
C ALA A 189 -5.53 -8.67 3.32
N ASP A 190 -4.43 -9.40 3.51
CA ASP A 190 -3.17 -9.15 2.79
C ASP A 190 -3.34 -9.33 1.28
N GLY A 191 -4.18 -10.29 0.85
CA GLY A 191 -4.52 -10.52 -0.56
C GLY A 191 -5.26 -9.36 -1.18
N VAL A 192 -6.23 -8.79 -0.47
CA VAL A 192 -7.02 -7.65 -0.96
C VAL A 192 -6.17 -6.37 -1.03
N LEU A 193 -5.26 -6.15 -0.07
CA LEU A 193 -4.27 -5.06 -0.16
C LEU A 193 -3.40 -5.22 -1.42
N SER A 194 -2.95 -6.43 -1.71
CA SER A 194 -2.17 -6.73 -2.91
C SER A 194 -2.97 -6.47 -4.19
N GLN A 195 -4.20 -6.97 -4.27
CA GLN A 195 -5.08 -6.76 -5.44
C GLN A 195 -5.42 -5.27 -5.64
N GLY A 196 -5.65 -4.53 -4.55
CA GLY A 196 -5.93 -3.11 -4.62
C GLY A 196 -4.78 -2.29 -5.19
N THR A 197 -3.56 -2.62 -4.78
CA THR A 197 -2.35 -1.98 -5.32
C THR A 197 -2.10 -2.42 -6.76
N GLN A 198 -2.16 -3.72 -7.04
CA GLN A 198 -1.94 -4.29 -8.35
C GLN A 198 -2.91 -3.75 -9.40
N GLY A 199 -4.21 -3.68 -9.09
CA GLY A 199 -5.21 -3.20 -10.05
C GLY A 199 -4.95 -1.77 -10.53
N ILE A 200 -4.36 -0.90 -9.70
CA ILE A 200 -3.98 0.45 -10.11
C ILE A 200 -2.63 0.43 -10.86
N THR A 201 -1.67 -0.37 -10.37
CA THR A 201 -0.36 -0.50 -11.01
C THR A 201 -0.49 -1.05 -12.43
N ASP A 202 -1.28 -2.12 -12.61
CA ASP A 202 -1.49 -2.76 -13.92
C ASP A 202 -2.10 -1.79 -14.94
N LEU A 203 -2.94 -0.84 -14.51
CA LEU A 203 -3.48 0.19 -15.40
C LEU A 203 -2.40 1.12 -15.98
N ILE A 204 -1.29 1.27 -15.28
CA ILE A 204 -0.19 2.17 -15.65
C ILE A 204 0.89 1.41 -16.41
N THR A 205 1.22 0.17 -15.97
CA THR A 205 2.38 -0.58 -16.45
C THR A 205 2.05 -1.56 -17.55
N VAL A 206 0.80 -2.07 -17.62
CA VAL A 206 0.43 -3.09 -18.61
C VAL A 206 -0.23 -2.42 -19.81
N PRO A 207 0.37 -2.51 -21.03
CA PRO A 207 -0.24 -1.99 -22.24
C PRO A 207 -1.59 -2.67 -22.49
N GLY A 208 -2.67 -1.91 -22.51
CA GLY A 208 -4.02 -2.37 -22.81
C GLY A 208 -4.48 -2.01 -24.24
N ILE A 209 -5.72 -2.38 -24.59
CA ILE A 209 -6.38 -1.94 -25.84
C ILE A 209 -6.55 -0.40 -25.84
N ILE A 210 -6.75 0.17 -24.64
CA ILE A 210 -6.74 1.62 -24.40
C ILE A 210 -5.64 1.86 -23.38
N ASN A 211 -4.56 2.51 -23.81
CA ASN A 211 -3.50 2.91 -22.91
C ASN A 211 -3.93 4.16 -22.15
N LEU A 212 -3.90 4.07 -20.81
CA LEU A 212 -4.04 5.23 -19.96
C LEU A 212 -2.65 5.81 -19.73
N ASP A 213 -2.48 7.08 -20.08
CA ASP A 213 -1.27 7.82 -19.74
C ASP A 213 -1.17 8.00 -18.22
N PHE A 214 0.04 7.94 -17.68
CA PHE A 214 0.28 8.26 -16.26
C PHE A 214 -0.24 9.66 -15.90
N ALA A 215 -0.19 10.60 -16.84
CA ALA A 215 -0.73 11.95 -16.66
C ALA A 215 -2.25 11.94 -16.41
N ASP A 216 -3.00 11.08 -17.10
CA ASP A 216 -4.45 10.91 -16.92
C ASP A 216 -4.75 10.33 -15.54
N VAL A 217 -4.04 9.27 -15.15
CA VAL A 217 -4.15 8.65 -13.82
C VAL A 217 -3.84 9.69 -12.73
N LYS A 218 -2.76 10.44 -12.91
CA LYS A 218 -2.35 11.51 -11.97
C LYS A 218 -3.42 12.58 -11.84
N THR A 219 -4.04 12.99 -12.96
CA THR A 219 -5.11 14.01 -12.95
C THR A 219 -6.35 13.55 -12.19
N ILE A 220 -6.72 12.27 -12.32
CA ILE A 220 -7.89 11.70 -11.65
C ILE A 220 -7.62 11.45 -10.16
N MET A 221 -6.42 10.97 -9.82
CA MET A 221 -6.10 10.54 -8.47
C MET A 221 -5.52 11.64 -7.57
N LYS A 222 -5.04 12.74 -8.16
CA LYS A 222 -4.49 13.86 -7.39
C LYS A 222 -5.59 14.55 -6.60
N GLN A 223 -5.44 14.61 -5.27
CA GLN A 223 -6.40 15.20 -4.34
C GLN A 223 -7.83 14.63 -4.47
N ALA A 224 -7.95 13.37 -4.90
CA ALA A 224 -9.26 12.73 -5.05
C ALA A 224 -9.89 12.32 -3.71
N GLY A 225 -9.12 12.31 -2.64
CA GLY A 225 -9.61 11.96 -1.31
C GLY A 225 -9.85 10.46 -1.14
N THR A 226 -11.02 10.07 -0.62
CA THR A 226 -11.33 8.66 -0.38
C THR A 226 -11.90 8.00 -1.63
N ALA A 227 -11.24 6.95 -2.10
CA ALA A 227 -11.70 6.10 -3.18
C ALA A 227 -12.29 4.79 -2.63
N MET A 228 -13.22 4.19 -3.38
CA MET A 228 -13.77 2.87 -3.08
C MET A 228 -13.32 1.87 -4.13
N MET A 229 -12.92 0.69 -3.66
CA MET A 229 -12.60 -0.44 -4.52
C MET A 229 -13.66 -1.53 -4.33
N GLY A 230 -14.31 -1.92 -5.44
CA GLY A 230 -15.21 -3.08 -5.48
C GLY A 230 -14.50 -4.29 -6.05
N CYS A 231 -14.44 -5.40 -5.31
CA CYS A 231 -13.99 -6.68 -5.84
C CYS A 231 -15.23 -7.52 -6.20
N LEU A 232 -15.40 -7.85 -7.47
CA LEU A 232 -16.50 -8.67 -7.94
C LEU A 232 -15.98 -10.04 -8.37
N LEU A 233 -16.40 -11.07 -7.63
CA LEU A 233 -16.16 -12.47 -7.98
C LEU A 233 -17.40 -13.01 -8.69
N TYR A 234 -17.30 -13.26 -9.98
CA TYR A 234 -18.33 -13.99 -10.71
C TYR A 234 -18.25 -15.48 -10.35
N THR A 235 -19.21 -15.98 -9.61
CA THR A 235 -19.30 -17.41 -9.22
C THR A 235 -20.22 -18.22 -10.14
N SER A 236 -20.87 -17.58 -11.11
CA SER A 236 -21.75 -18.24 -12.08
C SER A 236 -21.44 -17.77 -13.50
N PRO A 237 -21.57 -18.64 -14.53
CA PRO A 237 -21.40 -18.22 -15.91
C PRO A 237 -22.42 -17.12 -16.26
N SER A 238 -21.95 -16.09 -16.96
CA SER A 238 -22.83 -15.04 -17.45
C SER A 238 -23.90 -15.62 -18.38
N PRO A 239 -25.15 -15.15 -18.34
CA PRO A 239 -26.16 -15.52 -19.33
C PRO A 239 -25.75 -15.26 -20.79
N ARG A 240 -24.68 -14.48 -20.99
CA ARG A 240 -24.08 -14.17 -22.30
C ARG A 240 -22.94 -15.11 -22.68
N ASP A 241 -22.48 -15.98 -21.78
CA ASP A 241 -21.44 -16.96 -22.13
C ASP A 241 -22.06 -17.96 -23.11
N PRO A 242 -21.40 -18.21 -24.26
CA PRO A 242 -21.91 -19.18 -25.20
C PRO A 242 -21.98 -20.55 -24.52
N LYS A 243 -23.14 -21.18 -24.61
CA LYS A 243 -23.31 -22.54 -24.14
C LYS A 243 -22.40 -23.46 -24.97
N THR A 244 -21.36 -23.98 -24.33
CA THR A 244 -20.57 -25.09 -24.87
C THR A 244 -21.37 -26.36 -24.81
#